data_ec380d09a0b459dc13a1a30c20ae74c4
#
_entry.id   ec380d09a0b459dc13a1a30c20ae74c4
#
_cell.length_a   1.000
_cell.length_b   1.000
_cell.length_c   1.000
_cell.angle_alpha   90.00
_cell.angle_beta   90.00
_cell.angle_gamma   90.00
#
_symmetry.space_group_name_H-M   'P 1'
#
loop_
_entity.id
_entity.type
_entity.pdbx_description
1 polymer ?
#
loop_
_entity_poly.entity_id
_entity_poly.type
_entity_poly.pdbx_seq_one_letter_code
_entity_poly.pdbx_strand_id
1 'polypeptide(L)'
;MGNVLSACCKGRPKDSLYEPALADSEREAVADLLQYLENRADTDFFSGEPLRALSTLVYSDNVDLQRSASLTFAEITERADVREVDRDTCEPILFLLQNSDIEVQRAASAALGNLAVNTENKVAIVQLGGLPPLIRQMMSNNVEVQCNAVGCITNLATHEENKAKIARSGALGPLTRLAKSKDMRVQRNATGALLNMTHSDDNRQQLVNAGAIPVLVELLRSPDMDVQYYCTTALSNIAVDAANRKKLAQTESKLVQSLVQLMDSGTPKVQCQAALALRNLASDEKYQLEIVRARGLGPLLHLMRSTYFPLTLSAVACIRNISIHPLNESPIIDAGFLKPLVELLSSTDNEEVQCHAISTLRNLAASSDKNKQLVLEAGAVQKCTEMVLSVPLSVQSEMTAAIAVLALCDDLKPDLLKMGVFNCLIPLTDSESIEVQGNSAAALGNLSSKVGDYSIFVRDWNEPNGGIHGYLNRFLCSGDPTFQHIAIWTLLQLLESEDKKLLSLVAKSEDIIQMVKTIADKPVESDDEDGEDGEGEVVALAQRSLELLGKGPRQTLVEG
;
A
#
# COMPACT_ATOMS: atom_id res chain seq x y z
N MET A 1 -22.10 44.67 2.26
CA MET A 1 -23.46 44.24 1.81
C MET A 1 -24.53 45.29 2.04
N GLY A 2 -24.73 45.84 3.24
CA GLY A 2 -25.74 46.88 3.48
C GLY A 2 -25.69 48.10 2.51
N ASN A 3 -24.53 48.44 2.01
CA ASN A 3 -24.38 49.56 1.07
C ASN A 3 -24.85 49.25 -0.36
N VAL A 4 -24.77 48.01 -0.85
CA VAL A 4 -25.20 47.62 -2.21
C VAL A 4 -26.72 47.51 -2.26
N LEU A 5 -27.31 46.80 -1.27
CA LEU A 5 -28.78 46.68 -1.20
C LEU A 5 -29.45 48.01 -0.83
N SER A 6 -28.79 48.81 0.04
CA SER A 6 -29.24 50.16 0.38
C SER A 6 -29.17 51.15 -0.81
N ALA A 7 -28.22 50.94 -1.75
CA ALA A 7 -28.13 51.72 -2.98
C ALA A 7 -29.27 51.42 -3.95
N CYS A 8 -29.76 50.17 -4.00
CA CYS A 8 -30.93 49.80 -4.79
C CYS A 8 -32.23 50.44 -4.25
N CYS A 9 -32.33 50.70 -2.92
CA CYS A 9 -33.53 51.26 -2.29
C CYS A 9 -33.50 52.80 -2.17
N LYS A 10 -32.31 53.44 -2.22
CA LYS A 10 -32.20 54.92 -2.27
C LYS A 10 -32.14 55.37 -3.70
N GLY A 11 -33.24 55.99 -4.16
CA GLY A 11 -33.33 56.54 -5.50
C GLY A 11 -32.07 57.31 -5.89
N ARG A 12 -31.36 56.87 -6.92
CA ARG A 12 -30.23 57.60 -7.56
C ARG A 12 -30.72 58.89 -8.19
N PRO A 13 -29.87 59.88 -8.37
CA PRO A 13 -30.21 61.09 -9.08
C PRO A 13 -30.74 60.79 -10.48
N LYS A 14 -31.70 61.58 -10.96
CA LYS A 14 -32.53 61.42 -12.14
C LYS A 14 -31.85 61.35 -13.51
N ASP A 15 -30.54 61.06 -13.59
CA ASP A 15 -29.76 61.15 -14.83
C ASP A 15 -29.37 59.79 -15.48
N SER A 16 -29.89 58.66 -15.00
CA SER A 16 -29.78 57.37 -15.71
C SER A 16 -31.09 56.97 -16.32
N LEU A 17 -31.30 57.30 -17.56
CA LEU A 17 -32.56 57.15 -18.32
C LEU A 17 -32.93 55.71 -18.72
N TYR A 18 -32.21 54.64 -18.26
CA TYR A 18 -32.41 53.27 -18.73
C TYR A 18 -32.10 52.14 -17.70
N GLU A 19 -32.32 52.35 -16.41
CA GLU A 19 -32.38 51.17 -15.53
C GLU A 19 -33.84 50.70 -15.45
N PRO A 20 -34.18 49.44 -15.80
CA PRO A 20 -35.52 48.92 -15.62
C PRO A 20 -35.90 49.01 -14.15
N ALA A 21 -37.10 49.53 -13.85
CA ALA A 21 -37.62 49.55 -12.50
C ALA A 21 -37.75 48.10 -12.01
N LEU A 22 -37.24 47.83 -10.79
CA LEU A 22 -37.40 46.51 -10.17
C LEU A 22 -38.88 46.11 -10.17
N ALA A 23 -39.19 44.84 -10.45
CA ALA A 23 -40.52 44.27 -10.29
C ALA A 23 -40.96 44.34 -8.81
N ASP A 24 -42.24 44.37 -8.55
CA ASP A 24 -42.77 44.49 -7.18
C ASP A 24 -42.32 43.30 -6.31
N SER A 25 -42.25 42.09 -6.88
CA SER A 25 -41.71 40.89 -6.22
C SER A 25 -40.20 41.00 -5.88
N GLU A 26 -39.43 41.66 -6.71
CA GLU A 26 -38.02 41.89 -6.48
C GLU A 26 -37.79 42.92 -5.36
N ARG A 27 -38.63 43.99 -5.31
CA ARG A 27 -38.59 44.98 -4.22
C ARG A 27 -38.93 44.38 -2.88
N GLU A 28 -39.97 43.55 -2.84
CA GLU A 28 -40.38 42.81 -1.65
C GLU A 28 -39.27 41.87 -1.20
N ALA A 29 -38.72 41.05 -2.10
CA ALA A 29 -37.63 40.14 -1.78
C ALA A 29 -36.38 40.86 -1.27
N VAL A 30 -36.04 42.05 -1.79
CA VAL A 30 -34.94 42.89 -1.28
C VAL A 30 -35.22 43.36 0.15
N ALA A 31 -36.44 43.85 0.42
CA ALA A 31 -36.84 44.33 1.73
C ALA A 31 -36.81 43.21 2.78
N ASP A 32 -37.36 42.05 2.40
CA ASP A 32 -37.39 40.85 3.26
C ASP A 32 -35.97 40.35 3.54
N LEU A 33 -35.11 40.26 2.52
CA LEU A 33 -33.70 39.82 2.69
C LEU A 33 -32.92 40.75 3.60
N LEU A 34 -33.13 42.09 3.52
CA LEU A 34 -32.50 43.03 4.42
C LEU A 34 -32.90 42.78 5.88
N GLN A 35 -34.21 42.53 6.12
CA GLN A 35 -34.73 42.20 7.47
C GLN A 35 -34.13 40.88 7.98
N TYR A 36 -34.03 39.84 7.12
CA TYR A 36 -33.41 38.55 7.49
C TYR A 36 -31.92 38.69 7.79
N LEU A 37 -31.22 39.54 7.06
CA LEU A 37 -29.79 39.80 7.29
C LEU A 37 -29.54 40.59 8.57
N GLU A 38 -30.47 41.48 8.99
CA GLU A 38 -30.41 42.14 10.29
C GLU A 38 -30.58 41.15 11.45
N ASN A 39 -31.42 40.12 11.28
CA ASN A 39 -31.74 39.07 12.25
C ASN A 39 -31.04 37.73 11.91
N ARG A 40 -29.88 37.76 11.29
CA ARG A 40 -29.20 36.58 10.74
C ARG A 40 -28.92 35.45 11.73
N ALA A 41 -28.82 35.76 13.01
CA ALA A 41 -28.55 34.75 14.06
C ALA A 41 -29.73 33.78 14.24
N ASP A 42 -30.96 34.28 14.04
CA ASP A 42 -32.22 33.55 14.24
C ASP A 42 -32.89 33.13 12.91
N THR A 43 -32.23 33.45 11.77
CA THR A 43 -32.80 33.21 10.43
C THR A 43 -32.22 31.94 9.81
N ASP A 44 -33.09 31.02 9.40
CA ASP A 44 -32.73 29.88 8.55
C ASP A 44 -32.79 30.28 7.07
N PHE A 45 -31.64 30.53 6.46
CA PHE A 45 -31.54 30.92 5.05
C PHE A 45 -31.67 29.75 4.05
N PHE A 46 -31.72 28.52 4.55
CA PHE A 46 -31.77 27.32 3.72
C PHE A 46 -33.19 26.73 3.59
N SER A 47 -34.18 27.42 4.12
CA SER A 47 -35.59 26.98 4.03
C SER A 47 -36.55 28.16 4.09
N GLY A 48 -37.82 27.93 3.76
CA GLY A 48 -38.94 28.86 3.93
C GLY A 48 -38.82 30.19 3.16
N GLU A 49 -39.32 31.26 3.77
CA GLU A 49 -39.37 32.60 3.14
C GLU A 49 -37.98 33.21 2.90
N PRO A 50 -36.95 33.05 3.78
CA PRO A 50 -35.63 33.57 3.50
C PRO A 50 -34.99 32.97 2.24
N LEU A 51 -35.13 31.65 2.02
CA LEU A 51 -34.66 30.98 0.81
C LEU A 51 -35.47 31.45 -0.42
N ARG A 52 -36.79 31.66 -0.28
CA ARG A 52 -37.64 32.16 -1.37
C ARG A 52 -37.21 33.56 -1.79
N ALA A 53 -36.97 34.46 -0.85
CA ALA A 53 -36.47 35.82 -1.13
C ALA A 53 -35.12 35.75 -1.89
N LEU A 54 -34.16 34.95 -1.42
CA LEU A 54 -32.91 34.73 -2.12
C LEU A 54 -33.10 34.19 -3.56
N SER A 55 -33.97 33.19 -3.70
CA SER A 55 -34.28 32.60 -5.03
C SER A 55 -34.88 33.60 -6.00
N THR A 56 -35.78 34.48 -5.52
CA THR A 56 -36.34 35.55 -6.33
C THR A 56 -35.27 36.48 -6.90
N LEU A 57 -34.26 36.83 -6.08
CA LEU A 57 -33.14 37.66 -6.52
C LEU A 57 -32.18 36.93 -7.46
N VAL A 58 -32.00 35.63 -7.29
CA VAL A 58 -31.18 34.77 -8.17
C VAL A 58 -31.75 34.72 -9.59
N TYR A 59 -33.04 34.55 -9.72
CA TYR A 59 -33.73 34.41 -11.03
C TYR A 59 -34.13 35.75 -11.66
N SER A 60 -33.77 36.89 -11.06
CA SER A 60 -33.96 38.21 -11.62
C SER A 60 -33.05 38.45 -12.85
N ASP A 61 -33.54 39.22 -13.81
CA ASP A 61 -32.73 39.71 -14.94
C ASP A 61 -31.71 40.80 -14.53
N ASN A 62 -31.82 41.29 -13.30
CA ASN A 62 -30.95 42.33 -12.78
C ASN A 62 -29.67 41.72 -12.17
N VAL A 63 -28.51 41.97 -12.81
CA VAL A 63 -27.21 41.46 -12.39
C VAL A 63 -26.82 41.92 -10.99
N ASP A 64 -27.20 43.13 -10.54
CA ASP A 64 -26.88 43.61 -9.18
C ASP A 64 -27.65 42.84 -8.12
N LEU A 65 -28.88 42.40 -8.39
CA LEU A 65 -29.64 41.51 -7.52
C LEU A 65 -28.99 40.13 -7.46
N GLN A 66 -28.59 39.57 -8.60
CA GLN A 66 -27.88 38.32 -8.68
C GLN A 66 -26.54 38.35 -7.92
N ARG A 67 -25.78 39.46 -8.01
CA ARG A 67 -24.56 39.67 -7.20
C ARG A 67 -24.87 39.67 -5.70
N SER A 68 -25.91 40.41 -5.30
CA SER A 68 -26.31 40.46 -3.90
C SER A 68 -26.70 39.08 -3.36
N ALA A 69 -27.50 38.33 -4.11
CA ALA A 69 -27.90 36.97 -3.73
C ALA A 69 -26.69 36.02 -3.66
N SER A 70 -25.79 36.06 -4.66
CA SER A 70 -24.60 35.21 -4.70
C SER A 70 -23.65 35.48 -3.53
N LEU A 71 -23.43 36.75 -3.18
CA LEU A 71 -22.62 37.13 -2.03
C LEU A 71 -23.26 36.69 -0.73
N THR A 72 -24.59 36.79 -0.60
CA THR A 72 -25.32 36.27 0.57
C THR A 72 -25.16 34.76 0.69
N PHE A 73 -25.31 34.00 -0.39
CA PHE A 73 -25.05 32.56 -0.38
C PHE A 73 -23.63 32.23 0.06
N ALA A 74 -22.63 32.93 -0.48
CA ALA A 74 -21.23 32.73 -0.07
C ALA A 74 -21.03 32.97 1.43
N GLU A 75 -21.63 34.03 1.99
CA GLU A 75 -21.50 34.38 3.41
C GLU A 75 -22.22 33.40 4.34
N ILE A 76 -23.46 32.99 4.02
CA ILE A 76 -24.22 32.08 4.88
C ILE A 76 -23.66 30.66 4.86
N THR A 77 -23.02 30.24 3.77
CA THR A 77 -22.39 28.93 3.63
C THR A 77 -20.98 28.86 4.22
N GLU A 78 -20.31 29.98 4.49
CA GLU A 78 -18.95 30.04 5.05
C GLU A 78 -18.89 29.63 6.54
N ARG A 79 -20.04 29.57 7.21
CA ARG A 79 -20.13 29.26 8.65
C ARG A 79 -19.89 27.78 8.92
N ALA A 80 -19.29 27.48 10.08
CA ALA A 80 -18.76 26.17 10.46
C ALA A 80 -19.79 25.01 10.50
N ASP A 81 -21.10 25.31 10.55
CA ASP A 81 -22.17 24.32 10.67
C ASP A 81 -22.86 24.07 9.30
N VAL A 82 -22.05 23.72 8.29
CA VAL A 82 -22.62 23.38 6.99
C VAL A 82 -23.39 22.07 7.11
N ARG A 83 -24.71 22.20 7.16
CA ARG A 83 -25.66 21.09 7.20
C ARG A 83 -25.98 20.58 5.78
N GLU A 84 -26.64 19.43 5.72
CA GLU A 84 -27.34 18.99 4.53
C GLU A 84 -28.37 20.04 4.09
N VAL A 85 -28.38 20.34 2.80
CA VAL A 85 -29.31 21.29 2.19
C VAL A 85 -30.12 20.61 1.10
N ASP A 86 -31.34 21.08 0.94
CA ASP A 86 -32.28 20.58 -0.07
C ASP A 86 -31.89 21.03 -1.50
N ARG A 87 -32.53 20.39 -2.47
CA ARG A 87 -32.43 20.74 -3.88
C ARG A 87 -32.75 22.22 -4.11
N ASP A 88 -33.76 22.75 -3.42
CA ASP A 88 -34.22 24.14 -3.56
C ASP A 88 -33.15 25.17 -3.16
N THR A 89 -32.20 24.80 -2.32
CA THR A 89 -31.01 25.62 -2.00
C THR A 89 -29.91 25.46 -3.05
N CYS A 90 -29.67 24.25 -3.54
CA CYS A 90 -28.59 24.01 -4.50
C CYS A 90 -28.88 24.56 -5.90
N GLU A 91 -30.10 24.44 -6.39
CA GLU A 91 -30.49 24.87 -7.76
C GLU A 91 -30.25 26.35 -8.02
N PRO A 92 -30.67 27.30 -7.15
CA PRO A 92 -30.35 28.71 -7.32
C PRO A 92 -28.84 28.99 -7.42
N ILE A 93 -28.02 28.34 -6.60
CA ILE A 93 -26.57 28.51 -6.61
C ILE A 93 -25.97 27.96 -7.93
N LEU A 94 -26.46 26.79 -8.39
CA LEU A 94 -26.06 26.20 -9.67
C LEU A 94 -26.46 27.07 -10.88
N PHE A 95 -27.61 27.74 -10.78
CA PHE A 95 -28.01 28.72 -11.79
C PHE A 95 -27.04 29.89 -11.86
N LEU A 96 -26.63 30.46 -10.71
CA LEU A 96 -25.67 31.56 -10.63
C LEU A 96 -24.29 31.18 -11.18
N LEU A 97 -23.87 29.92 -11.11
CA LEU A 97 -22.63 29.47 -11.73
C LEU A 97 -22.59 29.66 -13.24
N GLN A 98 -23.73 29.74 -13.91
CA GLN A 98 -23.82 29.92 -15.36
C GLN A 98 -23.83 31.39 -15.80
N ASN A 99 -23.85 32.31 -14.84
CA ASN A 99 -23.86 33.74 -15.08
C ASN A 99 -22.54 34.19 -15.78
N SER A 100 -22.61 35.20 -16.60
CA SER A 100 -21.43 35.79 -17.25
C SER A 100 -20.65 36.76 -16.37
N ASP A 101 -21.27 37.25 -15.30
CA ASP A 101 -20.64 38.17 -14.35
C ASP A 101 -19.63 37.46 -13.46
N ILE A 102 -18.40 37.99 -13.41
CA ILE A 102 -17.27 37.36 -12.69
C ILE A 102 -17.52 37.32 -11.16
N GLU A 103 -18.12 38.37 -10.59
CA GLU A 103 -18.39 38.43 -9.15
C GLU A 103 -19.49 37.43 -8.75
N VAL A 104 -20.50 37.28 -9.60
CA VAL A 104 -21.54 36.25 -9.41
C VAL A 104 -20.91 34.85 -9.47
N GLN A 105 -20.09 34.58 -10.47
CA GLN A 105 -19.40 33.29 -10.60
C GLN A 105 -18.52 33.01 -9.38
N ARG A 106 -17.74 34.01 -8.94
CA ARG A 106 -16.82 33.90 -7.79
C ARG A 106 -17.57 33.55 -6.51
N ALA A 107 -18.65 34.29 -6.22
CA ALA A 107 -19.43 34.08 -5.02
C ALA A 107 -20.21 32.74 -5.06
N ALA A 108 -20.82 32.41 -6.20
CA ALA A 108 -21.57 31.16 -6.35
C ALA A 108 -20.64 29.92 -6.24
N SER A 109 -19.45 29.95 -6.84
CA SER A 109 -18.50 28.86 -6.72
C SER A 109 -17.94 28.73 -5.31
N ALA A 110 -17.75 29.84 -4.58
CA ALA A 110 -17.39 29.81 -3.17
C ALA A 110 -18.49 29.16 -2.31
N ALA A 111 -19.75 29.59 -2.50
CA ALA A 111 -20.89 29.01 -1.79
C ALA A 111 -21.00 27.51 -2.04
N LEU A 112 -20.86 27.07 -3.28
CA LEU A 112 -20.95 25.65 -3.62
C LEU A 112 -19.76 24.86 -3.05
N GLY A 113 -18.57 25.45 -3.03
CA GLY A 113 -17.37 24.87 -2.40
C GLY A 113 -17.55 24.66 -0.89
N ASN A 114 -18.17 25.62 -0.21
CA ASN A 114 -18.51 25.52 1.21
C ASN A 114 -19.56 24.41 1.47
N LEU A 115 -20.62 24.35 0.67
CA LEU A 115 -21.64 23.29 0.77
C LEU A 115 -21.06 21.91 0.50
N ALA A 116 -20.08 21.80 -0.40
CA ALA A 116 -19.40 20.55 -0.75
C ALA A 116 -18.49 19.98 0.36
N VAL A 117 -18.41 20.59 1.53
CA VAL A 117 -17.77 20.01 2.71
C VAL A 117 -18.64 18.89 3.29
N ASN A 118 -19.95 19.06 3.31
CA ASN A 118 -20.91 18.04 3.77
C ASN A 118 -21.03 16.89 2.74
N THR A 119 -21.13 15.66 3.24
CA THR A 119 -21.08 14.44 2.40
C THR A 119 -22.30 14.30 1.48
N GLU A 120 -23.49 14.56 2.00
CA GLU A 120 -24.76 14.45 1.28
C GLU A 120 -24.84 15.52 0.18
N ASN A 121 -24.40 16.73 0.48
CA ASN A 121 -24.35 17.83 -0.48
C ASN A 121 -23.40 17.53 -1.65
N LYS A 122 -22.29 16.80 -1.44
CA LYS A 122 -21.37 16.41 -2.53
C LYS A 122 -22.10 15.60 -3.60
N VAL A 123 -22.94 14.67 -3.18
CA VAL A 123 -23.70 13.82 -4.10
C VAL A 123 -24.78 14.65 -4.81
N ALA A 124 -25.55 15.46 -4.06
CA ALA A 124 -26.61 16.31 -4.60
C ALA A 124 -26.09 17.30 -5.66
N ILE A 125 -24.98 18.00 -5.40
CA ILE A 125 -24.37 18.95 -6.33
C ILE A 125 -24.03 18.29 -7.67
N VAL A 126 -23.46 17.08 -7.63
CA VAL A 126 -23.08 16.36 -8.86
C VAL A 126 -24.32 15.84 -9.60
N GLN A 127 -25.33 15.33 -8.87
CA GLN A 127 -26.59 14.86 -9.45
C GLN A 127 -27.39 15.98 -10.11
N LEU A 128 -27.37 17.19 -9.55
CA LEU A 128 -28.03 18.38 -10.08
C LEU A 128 -27.27 19.05 -11.24
N GLY A 129 -26.15 18.46 -11.68
CA GLY A 129 -25.41 18.94 -12.85
C GLY A 129 -24.37 20.02 -12.56
N GLY A 130 -23.80 20.06 -11.35
CA GLY A 130 -22.79 21.05 -10.96
C GLY A 130 -21.44 20.92 -11.66
N LEU A 131 -21.09 19.74 -12.20
CA LEU A 131 -19.76 19.52 -12.81
C LEU A 131 -19.49 20.38 -14.06
N PRO A 132 -20.37 20.44 -15.10
CA PRO A 132 -20.08 21.22 -16.29
C PRO A 132 -19.81 22.71 -16.05
N PRO A 133 -20.62 23.45 -15.26
CA PRO A 133 -20.34 24.85 -14.96
C PRO A 133 -19.06 25.02 -14.14
N LEU A 134 -18.76 24.17 -13.16
CA LEU A 134 -17.50 24.22 -12.40
C LEU A 134 -16.28 24.00 -13.30
N ILE A 135 -16.34 23.03 -14.23
CA ILE A 135 -15.27 22.78 -15.20
C ILE A 135 -15.03 23.99 -16.10
N ARG A 136 -16.11 24.66 -16.55
CA ARG A 136 -15.94 25.93 -17.30
C ARG A 136 -15.27 27.00 -16.47
N GLN A 137 -15.63 27.15 -15.19
CA GLN A 137 -15.02 28.13 -14.28
C GLN A 137 -13.56 27.83 -13.96
N MET A 138 -13.15 26.56 -13.93
CA MET A 138 -11.72 26.22 -13.85
C MET A 138 -10.91 26.78 -15.02
N MET A 139 -11.56 27.08 -16.15
CA MET A 139 -10.94 27.67 -17.34
C MET A 139 -11.02 29.21 -17.38
N SER A 140 -11.59 29.86 -16.35
CA SER A 140 -11.71 31.32 -16.24
C SER A 140 -10.33 31.98 -16.24
N ASN A 141 -10.26 33.23 -16.76
CA ASN A 141 -9.07 34.05 -16.62
C ASN A 141 -8.93 34.71 -15.23
N ASN A 142 -9.98 34.65 -14.41
CA ASN A 142 -9.97 35.15 -13.04
C ASN A 142 -9.49 34.06 -12.08
N VAL A 143 -8.40 34.35 -11.36
CA VAL A 143 -7.74 33.39 -10.44
C VAL A 143 -8.64 33.01 -9.26
N GLU A 144 -9.45 33.94 -8.74
CA GLU A 144 -10.36 33.64 -7.63
C GLU A 144 -11.48 32.67 -8.06
N VAL A 145 -12.05 32.88 -9.26
CA VAL A 145 -13.03 31.96 -9.84
C VAL A 145 -12.38 30.58 -10.06
N GLN A 146 -11.17 30.52 -10.61
CA GLN A 146 -10.42 29.27 -10.74
C GLN A 146 -10.25 28.56 -9.40
N CYS A 147 -9.78 29.32 -8.39
CA CYS A 147 -9.48 28.78 -7.07
C CYS A 147 -10.73 28.17 -6.41
N ASN A 148 -11.85 28.88 -6.44
CA ASN A 148 -13.12 28.42 -5.87
C ASN A 148 -13.67 27.19 -6.61
N ALA A 149 -13.63 27.23 -7.95
CA ALA A 149 -14.12 26.11 -8.77
C ALA A 149 -13.27 24.85 -8.56
N VAL A 150 -11.94 24.97 -8.55
CA VAL A 150 -11.03 23.84 -8.31
C VAL A 150 -11.19 23.33 -6.88
N GLY A 151 -11.31 24.22 -5.88
CA GLY A 151 -11.55 23.84 -4.48
C GLY A 151 -12.86 23.07 -4.32
N CYS A 152 -13.93 23.52 -4.99
CA CYS A 152 -15.20 22.80 -5.01
C CYS A 152 -15.04 21.38 -5.63
N ILE A 153 -14.39 21.26 -6.80
CA ILE A 153 -14.12 19.96 -7.43
C ILE A 153 -13.27 19.06 -6.49
N THR A 154 -12.30 19.64 -5.78
CA THR A 154 -11.46 18.89 -4.81
C THR A 154 -12.31 18.32 -3.69
N ASN A 155 -13.25 19.11 -3.12
CA ASN A 155 -14.17 18.64 -2.11
C ASN A 155 -15.14 17.56 -2.65
N LEU A 156 -15.69 17.76 -3.85
CA LEU A 156 -16.56 16.77 -4.50
C LEU A 156 -15.84 15.44 -4.76
N ALA A 157 -14.56 15.51 -5.09
CA ALA A 157 -13.70 14.36 -5.39
C ALA A 157 -13.32 13.51 -4.17
N THR A 158 -13.62 13.96 -2.96
CA THR A 158 -13.44 13.13 -1.75
C THR A 158 -14.52 12.06 -1.59
N HIS A 159 -15.67 12.20 -2.29
CA HIS A 159 -16.75 11.22 -2.26
C HIS A 159 -16.59 10.17 -3.37
N GLU A 160 -16.70 8.89 -3.02
CA GLU A 160 -16.39 7.78 -3.92
C GLU A 160 -17.23 7.78 -5.21
N GLU A 161 -18.55 7.95 -5.09
CA GLU A 161 -19.45 7.97 -6.25
C GLU A 161 -19.18 9.12 -7.21
N ASN A 162 -18.64 10.24 -6.72
CA ASN A 162 -18.34 11.40 -7.53
C ASN A 162 -17.05 11.24 -8.35
N LYS A 163 -16.07 10.48 -7.85
CA LYS A 163 -14.77 10.31 -8.51
C LYS A 163 -14.90 9.84 -9.95
N ALA A 164 -15.70 8.79 -10.18
CA ALA A 164 -15.94 8.27 -11.52
C ALA A 164 -16.65 9.29 -12.43
N LYS A 165 -17.62 10.04 -11.88
CA LYS A 165 -18.35 11.09 -12.63
C LYS A 165 -17.42 12.26 -13.00
N ILE A 166 -16.56 12.69 -12.06
CA ILE A 166 -15.56 13.76 -12.29
C ILE A 166 -14.55 13.31 -13.34
N ALA A 167 -14.04 12.08 -13.28
CA ALA A 167 -13.11 11.56 -14.26
C ALA A 167 -13.69 11.58 -15.70
N ARG A 168 -14.97 11.17 -15.83
CA ARG A 168 -15.68 11.14 -17.13
C ARG A 168 -16.21 12.48 -17.62
N SER A 169 -16.29 13.48 -16.75
CA SER A 169 -16.83 14.80 -17.09
C SER A 169 -15.90 15.70 -17.91
N GLY A 170 -14.66 15.27 -18.16
CA GLY A 170 -13.61 16.07 -18.81
C GLY A 170 -12.84 16.97 -17.85
N ALA A 171 -12.97 16.82 -16.53
CA ALA A 171 -12.27 17.63 -15.52
C ALA A 171 -10.76 17.37 -15.45
N LEU A 172 -10.29 16.16 -15.81
CA LEU A 172 -8.89 15.75 -15.60
C LEU A 172 -7.88 16.59 -16.39
N GLY A 173 -8.18 16.97 -17.64
CA GLY A 173 -7.32 17.85 -18.43
C GLY A 173 -7.16 19.23 -17.80
N PRO A 174 -8.24 19.97 -17.51
CA PRO A 174 -8.20 21.23 -16.76
C PRO A 174 -7.47 21.12 -15.41
N LEU A 175 -7.71 20.10 -14.61
CA LEU A 175 -7.02 19.87 -13.33
C LEU A 175 -5.51 19.70 -13.52
N THR A 176 -5.10 18.88 -14.49
CA THR A 176 -3.68 18.66 -14.83
C THR A 176 -3.00 19.97 -15.27
N ARG A 177 -3.69 20.83 -16.01
CA ARG A 177 -3.18 22.15 -16.40
C ARG A 177 -3.08 23.08 -15.20
N LEU A 178 -4.10 23.14 -14.33
CA LEU A 178 -4.13 24.01 -13.16
C LEU A 178 -3.16 23.57 -12.05
N ALA A 179 -2.75 22.33 -12.03
CA ALA A 179 -1.64 21.88 -11.19
C ALA A 179 -0.32 22.63 -11.49
N LYS A 180 -0.17 23.23 -12.67
CA LYS A 180 0.95 24.12 -13.03
C LYS A 180 0.66 25.61 -12.81
N SER A 181 -0.42 25.96 -12.14
CA SER A 181 -0.75 27.35 -11.83
C SER A 181 0.35 28.03 -11.03
N LYS A 182 0.58 29.33 -11.30
CA LYS A 182 1.46 30.18 -10.48
C LYS A 182 0.82 30.57 -9.15
N ASP A 183 -0.50 30.56 -9.05
CA ASP A 183 -1.21 30.76 -7.80
C ASP A 183 -1.16 29.44 -6.98
N MET A 184 -0.55 29.51 -5.81
CA MET A 184 -0.30 28.33 -4.98
C MET A 184 -1.59 27.69 -4.46
N ARG A 185 -2.66 28.48 -4.26
CA ARG A 185 -3.98 27.97 -3.82
C ARG A 185 -4.60 27.11 -4.92
N VAL A 186 -4.55 27.60 -6.16
CA VAL A 186 -5.03 26.86 -7.34
C VAL A 186 -4.19 25.60 -7.55
N GLN A 187 -2.86 25.71 -7.47
CA GLN A 187 -1.95 24.58 -7.61
C GLN A 187 -2.22 23.51 -6.55
N ARG A 188 -2.35 23.90 -5.27
CA ARG A 188 -2.61 22.99 -4.15
C ARG A 188 -3.96 22.28 -4.30
N ASN A 189 -5.03 23.01 -4.62
CA ASN A 189 -6.34 22.42 -4.84
C ASN A 189 -6.34 21.46 -6.04
N ALA A 190 -5.73 21.85 -7.17
CA ALA A 190 -5.66 21.01 -8.35
C ALA A 190 -4.88 19.70 -8.09
N THR A 191 -3.73 19.77 -7.41
CA THR A 191 -2.95 18.58 -7.07
C THR A 191 -3.66 17.69 -6.06
N GLY A 192 -4.40 18.28 -5.10
CA GLY A 192 -5.27 17.53 -4.19
C GLY A 192 -6.39 16.79 -4.91
N ALA A 193 -7.04 17.43 -5.89
CA ALA A 193 -8.05 16.80 -6.72
C ALA A 193 -7.45 15.64 -7.54
N LEU A 194 -6.27 15.82 -8.15
CA LEU A 194 -5.57 14.77 -8.90
C LEU A 194 -5.24 13.57 -7.98
N LEU A 195 -4.79 13.82 -6.75
CA LEU A 195 -4.57 12.76 -5.76
C LEU A 195 -5.86 11.98 -5.50
N ASN A 196 -6.98 12.66 -5.26
CA ASN A 196 -8.26 12.00 -5.00
C ASN A 196 -8.70 11.07 -6.16
N MET A 197 -8.29 11.37 -7.40
CA MET A 197 -8.55 10.51 -8.56
C MET A 197 -7.69 9.26 -8.61
N THR A 198 -6.64 9.13 -7.79
CA THR A 198 -5.73 7.98 -7.83
C THR A 198 -6.21 6.78 -7.01
N HIS A 199 -7.30 6.89 -6.25
CA HIS A 199 -7.78 5.82 -5.36
C HIS A 199 -8.50 4.66 -6.06
N SER A 200 -8.95 4.85 -7.29
CA SER A 200 -9.64 3.84 -8.10
C SER A 200 -8.80 3.51 -9.35
N ASP A 201 -8.75 2.23 -9.74
CA ASP A 201 -7.97 1.75 -10.89
C ASP A 201 -8.40 2.44 -12.20
N ASP A 202 -9.71 2.50 -12.46
CA ASP A 202 -10.26 3.14 -13.66
C ASP A 202 -9.90 4.62 -13.72
N ASN A 203 -9.98 5.32 -12.60
CA ASN A 203 -9.67 6.74 -12.52
C ASN A 203 -8.17 6.99 -12.67
N ARG A 204 -7.30 6.11 -12.10
CA ARG A 204 -5.84 6.19 -12.31
C ARG A 204 -5.50 6.10 -13.78
N GLN A 205 -6.11 5.16 -14.52
CA GLN A 205 -5.85 5.00 -15.95
C GLN A 205 -6.29 6.23 -16.74
N GLN A 206 -7.46 6.80 -16.45
CA GLN A 206 -7.94 8.04 -17.09
C GLN A 206 -7.02 9.23 -16.76
N LEU A 207 -6.55 9.34 -15.52
CA LEU A 207 -5.61 10.38 -15.08
C LEU A 207 -4.27 10.28 -15.83
N VAL A 208 -3.73 9.08 -15.97
CA VAL A 208 -2.51 8.81 -16.74
C VAL A 208 -2.68 9.16 -18.20
N ASN A 209 -3.85 8.86 -18.80
CA ASN A 209 -4.18 9.22 -20.18
C ASN A 209 -4.37 10.73 -20.38
N ALA A 210 -4.81 11.45 -19.35
CA ALA A 210 -4.91 12.91 -19.35
C ALA A 210 -3.54 13.63 -19.21
N GLY A 211 -2.44 12.88 -19.14
CA GLY A 211 -1.08 13.43 -19.11
C GLY A 211 -0.63 13.95 -17.74
N ALA A 212 -1.19 13.42 -16.65
CA ALA A 212 -0.86 13.88 -15.30
C ALA A 212 0.55 13.51 -14.84
N ILE A 213 1.12 12.39 -15.30
CA ILE A 213 2.43 11.88 -14.84
C ILE A 213 3.54 12.93 -14.92
N PRO A 214 3.85 13.56 -16.09
CA PRO A 214 4.94 14.53 -16.17
C PRO A 214 4.76 15.72 -15.23
N VAL A 215 3.50 16.15 -15.04
CA VAL A 215 3.17 17.27 -14.15
C VAL A 215 3.41 16.90 -12.69
N LEU A 216 2.96 15.72 -12.26
CA LEU A 216 3.17 15.25 -10.90
C LEU A 216 4.67 15.07 -10.60
N VAL A 217 5.44 14.54 -11.54
CA VAL A 217 6.90 14.37 -11.39
C VAL A 217 7.63 15.71 -11.30
N GLU A 218 7.25 16.71 -12.14
CA GLU A 218 7.78 18.06 -12.08
C GLU A 218 7.54 18.70 -10.70
N LEU A 219 6.34 18.53 -10.16
CA LEU A 219 5.89 19.11 -8.88
C LEU A 219 6.47 18.43 -7.62
N LEU A 220 7.16 17.31 -7.73
CA LEU A 220 7.95 16.76 -6.62
C LEU A 220 8.97 17.76 -6.08
N ARG A 221 9.38 18.74 -6.88
CA ARG A 221 10.30 19.82 -6.50
C ARG A 221 9.61 21.11 -6.06
N SER A 222 8.29 21.09 -5.89
CA SER A 222 7.56 22.27 -5.41
C SER A 222 8.09 22.73 -4.05
N PRO A 223 8.19 24.04 -3.79
CA PRO A 223 8.51 24.57 -2.46
C PRO A 223 7.38 24.38 -1.46
N ASP A 224 6.17 24.08 -1.92
CA ASP A 224 4.99 23.85 -1.07
C ASP A 224 4.91 22.38 -0.63
N MET A 225 4.89 22.16 0.67
CA MET A 225 4.91 20.81 1.26
C MET A 225 3.64 20.02 1.01
N ASP A 226 2.49 20.68 0.89
CA ASP A 226 1.23 20.01 0.57
C ASP A 226 1.24 19.53 -0.88
N VAL A 227 1.74 20.37 -1.81
CA VAL A 227 1.91 19.99 -3.22
C VAL A 227 2.88 18.83 -3.35
N GLN A 228 4.02 18.86 -2.66
CA GLN A 228 4.95 17.72 -2.64
C GLN A 228 4.27 16.45 -2.12
N TYR A 229 3.54 16.57 -1.01
CA TYR A 229 2.84 15.43 -0.41
C TYR A 229 1.79 14.85 -1.37
N TYR A 230 0.95 15.70 -1.96
CA TYR A 230 -0.10 15.26 -2.88
C TYR A 230 0.48 14.58 -4.13
N CYS A 231 1.51 15.18 -4.73
CA CYS A 231 2.15 14.61 -5.92
C CYS A 231 2.89 13.30 -5.62
N THR A 232 3.59 13.21 -4.49
CA THR A 232 4.30 11.99 -4.08
C THR A 232 3.31 10.87 -3.81
N THR A 233 2.20 11.15 -3.11
CA THR A 233 1.15 10.17 -2.83
C THR A 233 0.44 9.73 -4.11
N ALA A 234 0.13 10.67 -5.01
CA ALA A 234 -0.48 10.34 -6.30
C ALA A 234 0.41 9.42 -7.13
N LEU A 235 1.71 9.69 -7.20
CA LEU A 235 2.67 8.84 -7.91
C LEU A 235 2.84 7.47 -7.22
N SER A 236 2.80 7.43 -5.90
CA SER A 236 2.79 6.17 -5.14
C SER A 236 1.59 5.29 -5.54
N ASN A 237 0.39 5.88 -5.60
CA ASN A 237 -0.83 5.18 -6.01
C ASN A 237 -0.78 4.74 -7.48
N ILE A 238 -0.28 5.60 -8.38
CA ILE A 238 -0.11 5.29 -9.81
C ILE A 238 0.86 4.11 -10.00
N ALA A 239 1.92 4.04 -9.18
CA ALA A 239 2.94 3.00 -9.26
C ALA A 239 2.48 1.61 -8.76
N VAL A 240 1.27 1.49 -8.20
CA VAL A 240 0.68 0.17 -7.85
C VAL A 240 0.47 -0.67 -9.10
N ASP A 241 0.06 -0.06 -10.21
CA ASP A 241 -0.26 -0.76 -11.46
C ASP A 241 0.99 -1.05 -12.30
N ALA A 242 1.20 -2.29 -12.71
CA ALA A 242 2.36 -2.69 -13.51
C ALA A 242 2.47 -1.94 -14.86
N ALA A 243 1.33 -1.70 -15.53
CA ALA A 243 1.29 -0.92 -16.78
C ALA A 243 1.76 0.53 -16.57
N ASN A 244 1.37 1.14 -15.46
CA ASN A 244 1.78 2.49 -15.11
C ASN A 244 3.28 2.55 -14.74
N ARG A 245 3.80 1.55 -13.99
CA ARG A 245 5.25 1.46 -13.70
C ARG A 245 6.08 1.36 -14.98
N LYS A 246 5.61 0.56 -15.96
CA LYS A 246 6.27 0.46 -17.26
C LYS A 246 6.28 1.80 -18.01
N LYS A 247 5.18 2.56 -17.98
CA LYS A 247 5.09 3.89 -18.57
C LYS A 247 6.02 4.89 -17.87
N LEU A 248 6.03 4.91 -16.53
CA LEU A 248 6.95 5.72 -15.72
C LEU A 248 8.41 5.43 -16.06
N ALA A 249 8.77 4.15 -16.22
CA ALA A 249 10.13 3.75 -16.59
C ALA A 249 10.58 4.23 -17.98
N GLN A 250 9.64 4.46 -18.88
CA GLN A 250 9.91 4.94 -20.25
C GLN A 250 9.98 6.46 -20.34
N THR A 251 9.18 7.18 -19.54
CA THR A 251 8.97 8.62 -19.70
C THR A 251 9.68 9.45 -18.64
N GLU A 252 9.91 8.91 -17.43
CA GLU A 252 10.33 9.68 -16.25
C GLU A 252 11.68 9.23 -15.69
N SER A 253 12.75 9.43 -16.43
CA SER A 253 14.11 8.99 -16.07
C SER A 253 14.67 9.56 -14.77
N LYS A 254 14.10 10.64 -14.22
CA LYS A 254 14.54 11.30 -12.99
C LYS A 254 13.65 10.99 -11.78
N LEU A 255 12.60 10.18 -11.96
CA LEU A 255 11.60 9.91 -10.93
C LEU A 255 12.24 9.30 -9.67
N VAL A 256 13.01 8.23 -9.84
CA VAL A 256 13.66 7.53 -8.70
C VAL A 256 14.58 8.48 -7.95
N GLN A 257 15.41 9.25 -8.65
CA GLN A 257 16.31 10.21 -8.01
C GLN A 257 15.54 11.28 -7.22
N SER A 258 14.43 11.80 -7.76
CA SER A 258 13.59 12.79 -7.08
C SER A 258 12.94 12.20 -5.82
N LEU A 259 12.43 10.96 -5.89
CA LEU A 259 11.84 10.27 -4.73
C LEU A 259 12.90 9.96 -3.65
N VAL A 260 14.11 9.55 -4.05
CA VAL A 260 15.23 9.34 -3.10
C VAL A 260 15.56 10.64 -2.37
N GLN A 261 15.61 11.79 -3.07
CA GLN A 261 15.83 13.10 -2.43
C GLN A 261 14.70 13.48 -1.45
N LEU A 262 13.46 13.11 -1.75
CA LEU A 262 12.32 13.38 -0.87
C LEU A 262 12.32 12.54 0.41
N MET A 263 13.03 11.43 0.46
CA MET A 263 13.24 10.70 1.72
C MET A 263 14.08 11.49 2.74
N ASP A 264 14.85 12.48 2.30
CA ASP A 264 15.58 13.44 3.15
C ASP A 264 14.81 14.76 3.37
N SER A 265 13.53 14.82 2.98
CA SER A 265 12.65 15.98 3.21
C SER A 265 12.49 16.26 4.70
N GLY A 266 12.32 17.54 5.07
CA GLY A 266 12.00 17.93 6.46
C GLY A 266 10.59 17.54 6.93
N THR A 267 9.75 16.95 6.06
CA THR A 267 8.36 16.61 6.35
C THR A 267 8.15 15.09 6.41
N PRO A 268 7.87 14.50 7.60
CA PRO A 268 7.71 13.05 7.75
C PRO A 268 6.66 12.42 6.82
N LYS A 269 5.57 13.15 6.54
CA LYS A 269 4.54 12.67 5.61
C LYS A 269 5.08 12.50 4.17
N VAL A 270 5.90 13.44 3.70
CA VAL A 270 6.53 13.38 2.37
C VAL A 270 7.56 12.25 2.33
N GLN A 271 8.40 12.12 3.36
CA GLN A 271 9.37 11.03 3.48
C GLN A 271 8.69 9.66 3.41
N CYS A 272 7.61 9.48 4.17
CA CYS A 272 6.84 8.24 4.19
C CYS A 272 6.29 7.91 2.79
N GLN A 273 5.65 8.87 2.12
CA GLN A 273 5.09 8.66 0.78
C GLN A 273 6.18 8.42 -0.28
N ALA A 274 7.33 9.05 -0.16
CA ALA A 274 8.47 8.80 -1.04
C ALA A 274 8.98 7.36 -0.90
N ALA A 275 9.14 6.86 0.33
CA ALA A 275 9.52 5.47 0.58
C ALA A 275 8.46 4.48 0.06
N LEU A 276 7.16 4.77 0.24
CA LEU A 276 6.08 3.95 -0.30
C LEU A 276 6.03 3.95 -1.83
N ALA A 277 6.26 5.11 -2.47
CA ALA A 277 6.35 5.19 -3.92
C ALA A 277 7.50 4.33 -4.45
N LEU A 278 8.68 4.42 -3.82
CA LEU A 278 9.83 3.57 -4.16
C LEU A 278 9.57 2.09 -3.90
N ARG A 279 8.87 1.73 -2.80
CA ARG A 279 8.41 0.36 -2.54
C ARG A 279 7.55 -0.18 -3.69
N ASN A 280 6.57 0.61 -4.14
CA ASN A 280 5.66 0.21 -5.21
C ASN A 280 6.41 0.07 -6.55
N LEU A 281 7.31 1.00 -6.87
CA LEU A 281 8.18 0.90 -8.03
C LEU A 281 9.08 -0.35 -7.96
N ALA A 282 9.63 -0.66 -6.79
CA ALA A 282 10.50 -1.82 -6.56
C ALA A 282 9.79 -3.19 -6.67
N SER A 283 8.50 -3.22 -7.02
CA SER A 283 7.85 -4.44 -7.50
C SER A 283 8.42 -4.91 -8.85
N ASP A 284 9.09 -4.03 -9.60
CA ASP A 284 9.75 -4.37 -10.87
C ASP A 284 11.28 -4.36 -10.69
N GLU A 285 11.94 -5.37 -11.21
CA GLU A 285 13.39 -5.62 -11.11
C GLU A 285 14.24 -4.40 -11.50
N LYS A 286 13.87 -3.71 -12.58
CA LYS A 286 14.57 -2.51 -13.05
C LYS A 286 14.69 -1.45 -11.95
N TYR A 287 13.60 -1.21 -11.23
CA TYR A 287 13.58 -0.20 -10.17
C TYR A 287 14.33 -0.64 -8.91
N GLN A 288 14.36 -1.94 -8.61
CA GLN A 288 15.17 -2.47 -7.52
C GLN A 288 16.65 -2.09 -7.67
N LEU A 289 17.19 -2.22 -8.89
CA LEU A 289 18.56 -1.81 -9.20
C LEU A 289 18.72 -0.28 -9.25
N GLU A 290 17.75 0.43 -9.83
CA GLU A 290 17.84 1.88 -10.01
C GLU A 290 17.84 2.63 -8.67
N ILE A 291 17.06 2.19 -7.68
CA ILE A 291 17.02 2.80 -6.34
C ILE A 291 18.39 2.70 -5.65
N VAL A 292 19.04 1.56 -5.73
CA VAL A 292 20.40 1.38 -5.17
C VAL A 292 21.41 2.27 -5.90
N ARG A 293 21.38 2.32 -7.24
CA ARG A 293 22.22 3.20 -8.05
C ARG A 293 22.00 4.68 -7.75
N ALA A 294 20.77 5.07 -7.45
CA ALA A 294 20.40 6.43 -7.04
C ALA A 294 20.80 6.77 -5.58
N ARG A 295 21.52 5.87 -4.90
CA ARG A 295 21.95 6.01 -3.49
C ARG A 295 20.78 6.03 -2.49
N GLY A 296 19.70 5.31 -2.76
CA GLY A 296 18.53 5.24 -1.89
C GLY A 296 18.75 4.51 -0.57
N LEU A 297 19.82 3.69 -0.43
CA LEU A 297 20.05 2.88 0.77
C LEU A 297 20.34 3.72 2.03
N GLY A 298 21.10 4.80 1.92
CA GLY A 298 21.40 5.68 3.06
C GLY A 298 20.14 6.31 3.68
N PRO A 299 19.34 7.04 2.90
CA PRO A 299 18.06 7.56 3.37
C PRO A 299 17.12 6.48 3.94
N LEU A 300 16.98 5.32 3.27
CA LEU A 300 16.15 4.22 3.79
C LEU A 300 16.61 3.71 5.14
N LEU A 301 17.92 3.55 5.34
CA LEU A 301 18.49 3.14 6.63
C LEU A 301 18.20 4.18 7.72
N HIS A 302 18.28 5.48 7.37
CA HIS A 302 17.94 6.56 8.29
C HIS A 302 16.44 6.51 8.69
N LEU A 303 15.54 6.36 7.72
CA LEU A 303 14.10 6.27 7.99
C LEU A 303 13.75 5.01 8.82
N MET A 304 14.42 3.89 8.55
CA MET A 304 14.20 2.63 9.28
C MET A 304 14.54 2.75 10.77
N ARG A 305 15.48 3.62 11.12
CA ARG A 305 15.88 3.91 12.52
C ARG A 305 15.06 5.01 13.18
N SER A 306 14.04 5.52 12.52
CA SER A 306 13.18 6.58 13.05
C SER A 306 12.35 6.07 14.25
N THR A 307 12.10 6.97 15.20
CA THR A 307 11.12 6.74 16.29
C THR A 307 9.68 6.93 15.83
N TYR A 308 9.47 7.52 14.65
CA TYR A 308 8.15 7.69 14.07
C TYR A 308 7.78 6.45 13.24
N PHE A 309 6.93 5.61 13.81
CA PHE A 309 6.57 4.28 13.29
C PHE A 309 6.22 4.22 11.79
N PRO A 310 5.42 5.16 11.21
CA PRO A 310 5.12 5.12 9.77
C PRO A 310 6.36 5.21 8.87
N LEU A 311 7.42 5.91 9.28
CA LEU A 311 8.67 5.95 8.53
C LEU A 311 9.41 4.61 8.59
N THR A 312 9.48 4.00 9.76
CA THR A 312 10.09 2.68 9.93
C THR A 312 9.38 1.64 9.06
N LEU A 313 8.05 1.61 9.11
CA LEU A 313 7.24 0.68 8.31
C LEU A 313 7.46 0.88 6.80
N SER A 314 7.38 2.13 6.32
CA SER A 314 7.55 2.42 4.88
C SER A 314 8.96 2.08 4.40
N ALA A 315 9.98 2.33 5.22
CA ALA A 315 11.37 2.04 4.88
C ALA A 315 11.65 0.54 4.86
N VAL A 316 11.20 -0.23 5.86
CA VAL A 316 11.43 -1.68 5.90
C VAL A 316 10.66 -2.40 4.80
N ALA A 317 9.47 -1.94 4.44
CA ALA A 317 8.71 -2.47 3.31
C ALA A 317 9.40 -2.18 1.96
N CYS A 318 10.03 -1.01 1.82
CA CYS A 318 10.78 -0.65 0.62
C CYS A 318 12.05 -1.51 0.49
N ILE A 319 12.85 -1.64 1.54
CA ILE A 319 14.09 -2.42 1.50
C ILE A 319 13.82 -3.92 1.26
N ARG A 320 12.70 -4.44 1.78
CA ARG A 320 12.26 -5.81 1.49
C ARG A 320 12.10 -6.04 -0.01
N ASN A 321 11.44 -5.15 -0.73
CA ASN A 321 11.27 -5.28 -2.18
C ASN A 321 12.59 -5.11 -2.94
N ILE A 322 13.44 -4.16 -2.54
CA ILE A 322 14.76 -3.95 -3.16
C ILE A 322 15.66 -5.16 -2.97
N SER A 323 15.57 -5.87 -1.84
CA SER A 323 16.38 -7.05 -1.51
C SER A 323 16.05 -8.30 -2.33
N ILE A 324 14.96 -8.29 -3.10
CA ILE A 324 14.59 -9.43 -3.96
C ILE A 324 15.64 -9.63 -5.07
N HIS A 325 16.25 -8.55 -5.55
CA HIS A 325 17.23 -8.66 -6.62
C HIS A 325 18.60 -9.13 -6.08
N PRO A 326 19.18 -10.23 -6.59
CA PRO A 326 20.44 -10.80 -6.07
C PRO A 326 21.61 -9.82 -6.07
N LEU A 327 21.72 -8.94 -7.07
CA LEU A 327 22.80 -7.94 -7.14
C LEU A 327 22.70 -6.87 -6.03
N ASN A 328 21.57 -6.75 -5.34
CA ASN A 328 21.38 -5.80 -4.25
C ASN A 328 21.74 -6.38 -2.88
N GLU A 329 21.91 -7.69 -2.73
CA GLU A 329 22.20 -8.35 -1.46
C GLU A 329 23.45 -7.76 -0.79
N SER A 330 24.61 -7.84 -1.45
CA SER A 330 25.86 -7.31 -0.90
C SER A 330 25.84 -5.80 -0.68
N PRO A 331 25.34 -4.95 -1.61
CA PRO A 331 25.19 -3.51 -1.35
C PRO A 331 24.34 -3.16 -0.13
N ILE A 332 23.26 -3.89 0.13
CA ILE A 332 22.41 -3.68 1.31
C ILE A 332 23.15 -4.09 2.59
N ILE A 333 23.84 -5.23 2.57
CA ILE A 333 24.66 -5.70 3.70
C ILE A 333 25.77 -4.68 4.00
N ASP A 334 26.51 -4.24 2.97
CA ASP A 334 27.62 -3.29 3.10
C ASP A 334 27.13 -1.91 3.60
N ALA A 335 25.88 -1.53 3.30
CA ALA A 335 25.25 -0.33 3.83
C ALA A 335 24.87 -0.42 5.32
N GLY A 336 24.99 -1.60 5.95
CA GLY A 336 24.79 -1.79 7.39
C GLY A 336 23.37 -2.09 7.83
N PHE A 337 22.53 -2.71 6.98
CA PHE A 337 21.15 -3.03 7.29
C PHE A 337 20.96 -4.24 8.21
N LEU A 338 21.90 -5.19 8.27
CA LEU A 338 21.70 -6.46 8.97
C LEU A 338 21.32 -6.28 10.44
N LYS A 339 22.12 -5.53 11.19
CA LYS A 339 21.88 -5.32 12.63
C LYS A 339 20.55 -4.61 12.91
N PRO A 340 20.23 -3.47 12.26
CA PRO A 340 18.91 -2.84 12.41
C PRO A 340 17.72 -3.74 12.06
N LEU A 341 17.84 -4.59 11.04
CA LEU A 341 16.79 -5.54 10.68
C LEU A 341 16.57 -6.60 11.77
N VAL A 342 17.64 -7.13 12.35
CA VAL A 342 17.55 -8.07 13.48
C VAL A 342 16.96 -7.40 14.73
N GLU A 343 17.35 -6.14 15.02
CA GLU A 343 16.79 -5.35 16.12
C GLU A 343 15.28 -5.13 15.97
N LEU A 344 14.78 -4.91 14.74
CA LEU A 344 13.34 -4.73 14.47
C LEU A 344 12.51 -5.96 14.81
N LEU A 345 13.05 -7.17 14.78
CA LEU A 345 12.31 -8.38 15.12
C LEU A 345 11.79 -8.36 16.57
N SER A 346 12.54 -7.76 17.49
CA SER A 346 12.20 -7.72 18.93
C SER A 346 11.86 -6.34 19.49
N SER A 347 12.05 -5.27 18.70
CA SER A 347 11.77 -3.89 19.16
C SER A 347 10.34 -3.45 18.93
N THR A 348 9.54 -4.24 18.25
CA THR A 348 8.12 -3.95 17.95
C THR A 348 7.31 -5.24 17.92
N ASP A 349 6.04 -5.14 18.32
CA ASP A 349 5.04 -6.21 18.19
C ASP A 349 4.23 -6.09 16.89
N ASN A 350 4.61 -5.17 15.99
CA ASN A 350 3.93 -5.02 14.72
C ASN A 350 4.33 -6.13 13.75
N GLU A 351 3.36 -6.96 13.41
CA GLU A 351 3.48 -8.13 12.55
C GLU A 351 4.05 -7.79 11.16
N GLU A 352 3.58 -6.70 10.54
CA GLU A 352 4.01 -6.29 9.20
C GLU A 352 5.50 -5.90 9.18
N VAL A 353 5.96 -5.16 10.19
CA VAL A 353 7.39 -4.80 10.33
C VAL A 353 8.24 -6.04 10.55
N GLN A 354 7.82 -6.95 11.42
CA GLN A 354 8.55 -8.21 11.68
C GLN A 354 8.63 -9.06 10.41
N CYS A 355 7.52 -9.22 9.68
CA CYS A 355 7.51 -9.95 8.40
C CYS A 355 8.44 -9.32 7.37
N HIS A 356 8.40 -8.01 7.20
CA HIS A 356 9.29 -7.33 6.25
C HIS A 356 10.77 -7.45 6.65
N ALA A 357 11.08 -7.33 7.94
CA ALA A 357 12.45 -7.44 8.43
C ALA A 357 13.03 -8.84 8.20
N ILE A 358 12.31 -9.90 8.60
CA ILE A 358 12.80 -11.26 8.44
C ILE A 358 12.81 -11.71 6.97
N SER A 359 11.82 -11.30 6.17
CA SER A 359 11.81 -11.54 4.73
C SER A 359 12.99 -10.88 4.03
N THR A 360 13.38 -9.67 4.46
CA THR A 360 14.60 -9.01 3.96
C THR A 360 15.85 -9.81 4.31
N LEU A 361 16.01 -10.23 5.58
CA LEU A 361 17.16 -11.04 6.02
C LEU A 361 17.24 -12.36 5.22
N ARG A 362 16.10 -13.02 4.96
CA ARG A 362 16.02 -14.21 4.11
C ARG A 362 16.50 -13.91 2.68
N ASN A 363 16.00 -12.83 2.06
CA ASN A 363 16.40 -12.44 0.71
C ASN A 363 17.91 -12.16 0.63
N LEU A 364 18.47 -11.46 1.62
CA LEU A 364 19.91 -11.16 1.67
C LEU A 364 20.80 -12.39 1.81
N ALA A 365 20.24 -13.51 2.29
CA ALA A 365 20.92 -14.79 2.44
C ALA A 365 20.70 -15.74 1.25
N ALA A 366 19.97 -15.35 0.21
CA ALA A 366 19.49 -16.30 -0.79
C ALA A 366 20.61 -16.85 -1.69
N SER A 367 21.46 -15.98 -2.26
CA SER A 367 22.34 -16.36 -3.36
C SER A 367 23.78 -16.72 -2.97
N SER A 368 24.26 -16.36 -1.76
CA SER A 368 25.67 -16.46 -1.39
C SER A 368 25.87 -17.02 0.02
N ASP A 369 26.74 -18.02 0.14
CA ASP A 369 27.11 -18.60 1.44
C ASP A 369 27.83 -17.58 2.34
N LYS A 370 28.61 -16.66 1.76
CA LYS A 370 29.17 -15.53 2.49
C LYS A 370 28.07 -14.66 3.12
N ASN A 371 27.03 -14.36 2.38
CA ASN A 371 25.91 -13.56 2.89
C ASN A 371 25.12 -14.31 3.96
N LYS A 372 24.92 -15.63 3.79
CA LYS A 372 24.31 -16.49 4.82
C LYS A 372 25.11 -16.42 6.14
N GLN A 373 26.42 -16.50 6.05
CA GLN A 373 27.30 -16.36 7.22
C GLN A 373 27.10 -15.00 7.91
N LEU A 374 27.09 -13.89 7.15
CA LEU A 374 26.91 -12.53 7.70
C LEU A 374 25.54 -12.36 8.38
N VAL A 375 24.48 -12.94 7.80
CA VAL A 375 23.13 -12.92 8.39
C VAL A 375 23.11 -13.72 9.71
N LEU A 376 23.77 -14.88 9.76
CA LEU A 376 23.91 -15.68 10.98
C LEU A 376 24.68 -14.89 12.06
N GLU A 377 25.82 -14.30 11.72
CA GLU A 377 26.65 -13.50 12.63
C GLU A 377 25.95 -12.25 13.16
N ALA A 378 25.00 -11.69 12.39
CA ALA A 378 24.16 -10.59 12.84
C ALA A 378 23.15 -10.99 13.92
N GLY A 379 22.99 -12.30 14.21
CA GLY A 379 22.09 -12.83 15.25
C GLY A 379 20.67 -13.13 14.78
N ALA A 380 20.42 -13.22 13.47
CA ALA A 380 19.08 -13.45 12.93
C ALA A 380 18.48 -14.78 13.45
N VAL A 381 19.25 -15.89 13.40
CA VAL A 381 18.76 -17.21 13.85
C VAL A 381 18.51 -17.23 15.35
N GLN A 382 19.37 -16.60 16.14
CA GLN A 382 19.16 -16.52 17.59
C GLN A 382 17.83 -15.83 17.89
N LYS A 383 17.53 -14.71 17.23
CA LYS A 383 16.25 -14.04 17.40
C LYS A 383 15.08 -14.89 16.94
N CYS A 384 15.19 -15.58 15.81
CA CYS A 384 14.14 -16.50 15.36
C CYS A 384 13.86 -17.60 16.37
N THR A 385 14.88 -18.27 16.91
CA THR A 385 14.72 -19.35 17.90
C THR A 385 14.12 -18.86 19.22
N GLU A 386 14.40 -17.63 19.63
CA GLU A 386 13.85 -17.02 20.84
C GLU A 386 12.34 -16.68 20.70
N MET A 387 11.88 -16.34 19.49
CA MET A 387 10.58 -15.70 19.28
C MET A 387 9.56 -16.52 18.49
N VAL A 388 10.01 -17.43 17.62
CA VAL A 388 9.16 -18.05 16.60
C VAL A 388 7.94 -18.78 17.16
N LEU A 389 8.01 -19.34 18.36
CA LEU A 389 6.87 -20.03 19.00
C LEU A 389 5.83 -19.07 19.61
N SER A 390 6.14 -17.78 19.72
CA SER A 390 5.29 -16.77 20.38
C SER A 390 4.77 -15.67 19.45
N VAL A 391 5.18 -15.66 18.18
CA VAL A 391 4.77 -14.66 17.19
C VAL A 391 3.61 -15.14 16.33
N PRO A 392 2.90 -14.25 15.61
CA PRO A 392 1.83 -14.63 14.67
C PRO A 392 2.30 -15.60 13.56
N LEU A 393 1.37 -16.38 13.01
CA LEU A 393 1.65 -17.41 11.98
C LEU A 393 2.37 -16.87 10.74
N SER A 394 2.07 -15.65 10.31
CA SER A 394 2.73 -14.98 9.18
C SER A 394 4.22 -14.73 9.46
N VAL A 395 4.55 -14.31 10.69
CA VAL A 395 5.94 -14.11 11.14
C VAL A 395 6.64 -15.45 11.33
N GLN A 396 5.95 -16.46 11.88
CA GLN A 396 6.47 -17.83 11.99
C GLN A 396 6.86 -18.38 10.61
N SER A 397 6.01 -18.17 9.59
CA SER A 397 6.27 -18.62 8.23
C SER A 397 7.56 -18.01 7.68
N GLU A 398 7.73 -16.69 7.81
CA GLU A 398 8.94 -16.02 7.32
C GLU A 398 10.19 -16.41 8.13
N MET A 399 10.09 -16.60 9.45
CA MET A 399 11.22 -17.03 10.29
C MET A 399 11.67 -18.46 9.95
N THR A 400 10.73 -19.39 9.78
CA THR A 400 11.05 -20.78 9.42
C THR A 400 11.61 -20.88 8.02
N ALA A 401 11.10 -20.07 7.06
CA ALA A 401 11.66 -19.96 5.72
C ALA A 401 13.09 -19.40 5.72
N ALA A 402 13.38 -18.40 6.57
CA ALA A 402 14.73 -17.86 6.70
C ALA A 402 15.73 -18.90 7.25
N ILE A 403 15.32 -19.68 8.25
CA ILE A 403 16.15 -20.79 8.77
C ILE A 403 16.37 -21.84 7.67
N ALA A 404 15.35 -22.17 6.88
CA ALA A 404 15.46 -23.13 5.77
C ALA A 404 16.48 -22.69 4.72
N VAL A 405 16.52 -21.39 4.37
CA VAL A 405 17.49 -20.83 3.43
C VAL A 405 18.91 -20.88 3.99
N LEU A 406 19.11 -20.53 5.27
CA LEU A 406 20.42 -20.61 5.91
C LEU A 406 20.94 -22.06 6.02
N ALA A 407 20.02 -23.02 6.23
CA ALA A 407 20.34 -24.43 6.31
C ALA A 407 20.79 -25.07 4.97
N LEU A 408 20.71 -24.35 3.86
CA LEU A 408 21.28 -24.78 2.57
C LEU A 408 22.82 -24.71 2.54
N CYS A 409 23.44 -23.91 3.43
CA CYS A 409 24.90 -23.82 3.53
C CYS A 409 25.43 -24.91 4.47
N ASP A 410 26.20 -25.86 3.93
CA ASP A 410 26.71 -27.00 4.69
C ASP A 410 27.59 -26.56 5.87
N ASP A 411 28.39 -25.49 5.70
CA ASP A 411 29.29 -24.97 6.74
C ASP A 411 28.53 -24.37 7.95
N LEU A 412 27.29 -23.90 7.76
CA LEU A 412 26.49 -23.30 8.83
C LEU A 412 25.70 -24.33 9.67
N LYS A 413 25.43 -25.52 9.13
CA LYS A 413 24.58 -26.52 9.78
C LYS A 413 25.01 -26.88 11.20
N PRO A 414 26.31 -27.09 11.51
CA PRO A 414 26.73 -27.39 12.87
C PRO A 414 26.39 -26.28 13.87
N ASP A 415 26.52 -25.01 13.45
CA ASP A 415 26.22 -23.87 14.31
C ASP A 415 24.71 -23.66 14.48
N LEU A 416 23.92 -23.84 13.42
CA LEU A 416 22.45 -23.82 13.49
C LEU A 416 21.93 -24.88 14.49
N LEU A 417 22.45 -26.09 14.42
CA LEU A 417 22.09 -27.18 15.33
C LEU A 417 22.46 -26.87 16.78
N LYS A 418 23.66 -26.30 17.03
CA LYS A 418 24.08 -25.86 18.37
C LYS A 418 23.20 -24.73 18.93
N MET A 419 22.65 -23.85 18.06
CA MET A 419 21.70 -22.81 18.45
C MET A 419 20.32 -23.35 18.87
N GLY A 420 20.10 -24.65 18.73
CA GLY A 420 18.86 -25.29 19.19
C GLY A 420 17.66 -25.10 18.26
N VAL A 421 17.89 -24.95 16.95
CA VAL A 421 16.80 -24.74 15.96
C VAL A 421 15.79 -25.89 15.96
N PHE A 422 16.15 -27.10 16.39
CA PHE A 422 15.23 -28.23 16.50
C PHE A 422 14.14 -28.01 17.55
N ASN A 423 14.43 -27.29 18.64
CA ASN A 423 13.45 -26.99 19.69
C ASN A 423 12.27 -26.16 19.19
N CYS A 424 12.43 -25.43 18.10
CA CYS A 424 11.36 -24.67 17.48
C CYS A 424 10.85 -25.30 16.17
N LEU A 425 11.72 -25.85 15.32
CA LEU A 425 11.30 -26.42 14.03
C LEU A 425 10.45 -27.68 14.19
N ILE A 426 10.82 -28.59 15.08
CA ILE A 426 10.08 -29.85 15.29
C ILE A 426 8.63 -29.58 15.72
N PRO A 427 8.34 -28.79 16.79
CA PRO A 427 6.96 -28.44 17.12
C PRO A 427 6.20 -27.76 15.98
N LEU A 428 6.85 -26.91 15.18
CA LEU A 428 6.22 -26.17 14.08
C LEU A 428 5.88 -27.06 12.87
N THR A 429 6.39 -28.27 12.77
CA THR A 429 5.89 -29.27 11.79
C THR A 429 4.47 -29.72 12.07
N ASP A 430 3.91 -29.37 13.22
CA ASP A 430 2.52 -29.63 13.65
C ASP A 430 1.70 -28.33 13.78
N SER A 431 2.13 -27.25 13.11
CA SER A 431 1.46 -25.96 13.12
C SER A 431 0.09 -26.02 12.43
N GLU A 432 -0.81 -25.12 12.80
CA GLU A 432 -2.08 -24.92 12.09
C GLU A 432 -1.89 -24.36 10.67
N SER A 433 -0.75 -23.73 10.37
CA SER A 433 -0.41 -23.18 9.04
C SER A 433 0.38 -24.19 8.22
N ILE A 434 -0.15 -24.54 7.04
CA ILE A 434 0.51 -25.41 6.05
C ILE A 434 1.87 -24.84 5.64
N GLU A 435 1.98 -23.52 5.48
CA GLU A 435 3.23 -22.85 5.12
C GLU A 435 4.29 -23.00 6.23
N VAL A 436 3.89 -22.83 7.50
CA VAL A 436 4.80 -23.01 8.64
C VAL A 436 5.25 -24.46 8.74
N GLN A 437 4.34 -25.42 8.57
CA GLN A 437 4.66 -26.85 8.52
C GLN A 437 5.70 -27.13 7.43
N GLY A 438 5.42 -26.70 6.18
CA GLY A 438 6.29 -26.92 5.03
C GLY A 438 7.66 -26.30 5.18
N ASN A 439 7.73 -25.04 5.60
CA ASN A 439 9.01 -24.34 5.83
C ASN A 439 9.84 -25.00 6.94
N SER A 440 9.20 -25.42 8.03
CA SER A 440 9.86 -26.12 9.14
C SER A 440 10.42 -27.47 8.70
N ALA A 441 9.63 -28.22 7.95
CA ALA A 441 10.05 -29.50 7.38
C ALA A 441 11.19 -29.35 6.37
N ALA A 442 11.12 -28.34 5.50
CA ALA A 442 12.19 -28.02 4.56
C ALA A 442 13.50 -27.66 5.29
N ALA A 443 13.40 -26.89 6.37
CA ALA A 443 14.55 -26.56 7.21
C ALA A 443 15.17 -27.82 7.86
N LEU A 444 14.33 -28.71 8.41
CA LEU A 444 14.79 -29.98 8.99
C LEU A 444 15.43 -30.87 7.92
N GLY A 445 14.85 -30.96 6.73
CA GLY A 445 15.41 -31.68 5.60
C GLY A 445 16.77 -31.15 5.18
N ASN A 446 16.90 -29.83 4.99
CA ASN A 446 18.18 -29.20 4.66
C ASN A 446 19.24 -29.46 5.73
N LEU A 447 18.86 -29.42 7.02
CA LEU A 447 19.77 -29.72 8.13
C LEU A 447 20.15 -31.20 8.22
N SER A 448 19.40 -32.14 7.61
CA SER A 448 19.66 -33.57 7.72
C SER A 448 20.78 -34.08 6.81
N SER A 449 21.23 -33.29 5.82
CA SER A 449 22.27 -33.68 4.89
C SER A 449 23.64 -33.13 5.26
N LYS A 450 24.70 -33.92 5.11
CA LYS A 450 26.12 -33.50 5.22
C LYS A 450 26.49 -32.76 6.52
N VAL A 451 25.99 -33.23 7.64
CA VAL A 451 26.17 -32.54 8.94
C VAL A 451 27.48 -32.93 9.62
N GLY A 452 27.98 -34.11 9.37
CA GLY A 452 29.18 -34.69 10.01
C GLY A 452 28.95 -35.28 11.41
N ASP A 453 28.13 -34.63 12.27
CA ASP A 453 27.75 -35.14 13.61
C ASP A 453 26.21 -35.19 13.74
N TYR A 454 25.68 -36.39 13.81
CA TYR A 454 24.24 -36.66 13.95
C TYR A 454 23.78 -36.89 15.40
N SER A 455 24.61 -36.59 16.40
CA SER A 455 24.28 -36.78 17.82
C SER A 455 23.01 -36.04 18.24
N ILE A 456 22.75 -34.85 17.66
CA ILE A 456 21.54 -34.05 17.93
C ILE A 456 20.30 -34.75 17.35
N PHE A 457 20.38 -35.32 16.16
CA PHE A 457 19.27 -36.11 15.57
C PHE A 457 18.92 -37.36 16.40
N VAL A 458 19.96 -38.02 16.94
CA VAL A 458 19.75 -39.16 17.85
C VAL A 458 19.12 -38.72 19.15
N ARG A 459 19.59 -37.61 19.74
CA ARG A 459 19.03 -37.05 20.98
C ARG A 459 17.56 -36.65 20.83
N ASP A 460 17.25 -35.93 19.73
CA ASP A 460 15.95 -35.35 19.50
C ASP A 460 15.05 -36.25 18.64
N TRP A 461 15.30 -37.56 18.62
CA TRP A 461 14.56 -38.50 17.81
C TRP A 461 13.09 -38.61 18.21
N ASN A 462 12.78 -38.60 19.53
CA ASN A 462 11.42 -38.72 20.03
C ASN A 462 10.89 -37.46 20.73
N GLU A 463 11.72 -36.48 21.02
CA GLU A 463 11.36 -35.23 21.72
C GLU A 463 12.10 -34.04 21.11
N PRO A 464 11.52 -32.81 21.12
CA PRO A 464 10.18 -32.45 21.60
C PRO A 464 9.08 -32.82 20.59
N ASN A 465 7.81 -32.84 21.04
CA ASN A 465 6.63 -33.05 20.20
C ASN A 465 6.71 -34.28 19.25
N GLY A 466 7.15 -35.40 19.77
CA GLY A 466 7.37 -36.61 18.97
C GLY A 466 8.73 -36.66 18.24
N GLY A 467 9.51 -35.60 18.30
CA GLY A 467 10.84 -35.52 17.72
C GLY A 467 10.87 -35.61 16.19
N ILE A 468 12.02 -35.98 15.67
CA ILE A 468 12.24 -36.24 14.23
C ILE A 468 11.34 -37.43 13.78
N HIS A 469 11.20 -38.48 14.60
CA HIS A 469 10.31 -39.60 14.33
C HIS A 469 8.86 -39.14 14.11
N GLY A 470 8.32 -38.36 15.06
CA GLY A 470 6.94 -37.86 14.98
C GLY A 470 6.70 -36.95 13.77
N TYR A 471 7.65 -36.09 13.43
CA TYR A 471 7.60 -35.30 12.22
C TYR A 471 7.54 -36.18 10.97
N LEU A 472 8.48 -37.11 10.80
CA LEU A 472 8.51 -38.01 9.64
C LEU A 472 7.19 -38.80 9.52
N ASN A 473 6.70 -39.36 10.63
CA ASN A 473 5.45 -40.12 10.61
C ASN A 473 4.24 -39.26 10.18
N ARG A 474 4.07 -38.06 10.76
CA ARG A 474 2.96 -37.15 10.39
C ARG A 474 2.98 -36.81 8.90
N PHE A 475 4.16 -36.49 8.35
CA PHE A 475 4.28 -36.09 6.96
C PHE A 475 4.11 -37.26 5.99
N LEU A 476 4.62 -38.43 6.30
CA LEU A 476 4.40 -39.65 5.53
C LEU A 476 2.91 -40.07 5.49
N CYS A 477 2.20 -39.87 6.62
CA CYS A 477 0.79 -40.19 6.74
C CYS A 477 -0.15 -39.11 6.20
N SER A 478 0.35 -37.93 5.83
CA SER A 478 -0.48 -36.77 5.43
C SER A 478 -1.32 -36.99 4.16
N GLY A 479 -0.89 -37.90 3.29
CA GLY A 479 -1.50 -38.07 1.97
C GLY A 479 -1.17 -36.98 0.96
N ASP A 480 -0.49 -35.91 1.37
CA ASP A 480 -0.03 -34.83 0.53
C ASP A 480 1.32 -35.18 -0.13
N PRO A 481 1.42 -35.21 -1.47
CA PRO A 481 2.66 -35.58 -2.17
C PRO A 481 3.85 -34.71 -1.80
N THR A 482 3.65 -33.40 -1.60
CA THR A 482 4.71 -32.45 -1.23
C THR A 482 5.27 -32.76 0.15
N PHE A 483 4.39 -33.02 1.13
CA PHE A 483 4.80 -33.38 2.47
C PHE A 483 5.48 -34.77 2.52
N GLN A 484 4.93 -35.74 1.78
CA GLN A 484 5.55 -37.06 1.64
C GLN A 484 6.93 -36.96 1.00
N HIS A 485 7.10 -36.13 -0.06
CA HIS A 485 8.39 -35.89 -0.69
C HIS A 485 9.42 -35.35 0.29
N ILE A 486 9.09 -34.28 1.06
CA ILE A 486 10.01 -33.69 2.03
C ILE A 486 10.42 -34.71 3.12
N ALA A 487 9.45 -35.47 3.63
CA ALA A 487 9.71 -36.48 4.66
C ALA A 487 10.60 -37.63 4.15
N ILE A 488 10.31 -38.15 2.96
CA ILE A 488 11.10 -39.25 2.37
C ILE A 488 12.51 -38.75 2.03
N TRP A 489 12.61 -37.55 1.46
CA TRP A 489 13.90 -36.95 1.16
C TRP A 489 14.74 -36.75 2.45
N THR A 490 14.12 -36.26 3.53
CA THR A 490 14.77 -36.15 4.85
C THR A 490 15.21 -37.51 5.36
N LEU A 491 14.33 -38.54 5.33
CA LEU A 491 14.66 -39.89 5.73
C LEU A 491 15.84 -40.46 4.94
N LEU A 492 15.86 -40.23 3.61
CA LEU A 492 16.95 -40.67 2.76
C LEU A 492 18.30 -40.05 3.20
N GLN A 493 18.31 -38.73 3.50
CA GLN A 493 19.52 -38.07 4.02
C GLN A 493 20.00 -38.68 5.33
N LEU A 494 19.07 -39.02 6.24
CA LEU A 494 19.39 -39.67 7.49
C LEU A 494 19.94 -41.11 7.30
N LEU A 495 19.43 -41.84 6.31
CA LEU A 495 19.93 -43.16 5.95
C LEU A 495 21.32 -43.09 5.28
N GLU A 496 21.59 -42.07 4.49
CA GLU A 496 22.87 -41.81 3.82
C GLU A 496 23.94 -41.29 4.82
N SER A 497 23.56 -40.91 6.04
CA SER A 497 24.48 -40.40 7.08
C SER A 497 25.53 -41.40 7.55
N GLU A 498 25.29 -42.69 7.37
CA GLU A 498 26.10 -43.81 7.90
C GLU A 498 26.27 -43.82 9.45
N ASP A 499 25.54 -42.97 10.19
CA ASP A 499 25.55 -43.01 11.68
C ASP A 499 24.83 -44.23 12.20
N LYS A 500 25.58 -45.10 12.87
CA LYS A 500 25.07 -46.40 13.33
C LYS A 500 23.90 -46.30 14.33
N LYS A 501 23.90 -45.27 15.20
CA LYS A 501 22.85 -45.07 16.20
C LYS A 501 21.56 -44.60 15.52
N LEU A 502 21.68 -43.64 14.61
CA LEU A 502 20.59 -43.09 13.85
C LEU A 502 19.96 -44.18 12.95
N LEU A 503 20.78 -44.93 12.21
CA LEU A 503 20.32 -46.05 11.40
C LEU A 503 19.58 -47.11 12.25
N SER A 504 20.05 -47.37 13.47
CA SER A 504 19.35 -48.31 14.39
C SER A 504 18.01 -47.75 14.86
N LEU A 505 17.87 -46.42 15.04
CA LEU A 505 16.59 -45.80 15.41
C LEU A 505 15.59 -45.88 14.26
N VAL A 506 16.02 -45.55 13.04
CA VAL A 506 15.17 -45.67 11.85
C VAL A 506 14.73 -47.11 11.61
N ALA A 507 15.66 -48.08 11.71
CA ALA A 507 15.35 -49.50 11.53
C ALA A 507 14.36 -50.07 12.56
N LYS A 508 14.25 -49.45 13.73
CA LYS A 508 13.28 -49.83 14.78
C LYS A 508 11.92 -49.16 14.66
N SER A 509 11.81 -48.15 13.79
CA SER A 509 10.58 -47.40 13.58
C SER A 509 9.68 -48.12 12.54
N GLU A 510 8.96 -49.14 13.01
CA GLU A 510 8.12 -50.00 12.16
C GLU A 510 7.03 -49.20 11.42
N ASP A 511 6.46 -48.18 12.05
CA ASP A 511 5.46 -47.28 11.52
C ASP A 511 5.99 -46.50 10.30
N ILE A 512 7.18 -45.87 10.40
CA ILE A 512 7.83 -45.18 9.30
C ILE A 512 8.10 -46.15 8.15
N ILE A 513 8.70 -47.31 8.44
CA ILE A 513 9.04 -48.32 7.41
C ILE A 513 7.79 -48.79 6.68
N GLN A 514 6.69 -49.02 7.40
CA GLN A 514 5.44 -49.47 6.80
C GLN A 514 4.84 -48.42 5.88
N MET A 515 4.90 -47.12 6.26
CA MET A 515 4.44 -46.03 5.42
C MET A 515 5.30 -45.88 4.17
N VAL A 516 6.62 -45.95 4.30
CA VAL A 516 7.53 -45.89 3.13
C VAL A 516 7.26 -47.04 2.16
N LYS A 517 6.98 -48.27 2.65
CA LYS A 517 6.56 -49.41 1.82
C LYS A 517 5.25 -49.09 1.08
N THR A 518 4.26 -48.59 1.80
CA THR A 518 2.95 -48.24 1.23
C THR A 518 3.10 -47.21 0.11
N ILE A 519 4.00 -46.25 0.28
CA ILE A 519 4.28 -45.21 -0.75
C ILE A 519 5.05 -45.81 -1.94
N ALA A 520 6.06 -46.67 -1.67
CA ALA A 520 6.87 -47.32 -2.70
C ALA A 520 6.06 -48.27 -3.62
N ASP A 521 4.97 -48.88 -3.07
CA ASP A 521 4.10 -49.79 -3.76
C ASP A 521 2.95 -49.07 -4.56
N LYS A 522 2.86 -47.74 -4.51
CA LYS A 522 1.86 -47.01 -5.28
C LYS A 522 2.11 -47.19 -6.80
N PRO A 523 1.05 -47.49 -7.58
CA PRO A 523 1.18 -47.53 -9.03
C PRO A 523 1.46 -46.11 -9.56
N VAL A 524 2.53 -45.94 -10.32
CA VAL A 524 2.82 -44.74 -11.09
C VAL A 524 2.15 -44.87 -12.45
N GLU A 525 1.12 -44.09 -12.73
CA GLU A 525 0.49 -44.04 -14.06
C GLU A 525 1.47 -43.46 -15.06
N SER A 526 1.81 -44.21 -16.13
CA SER A 526 2.90 -43.93 -17.05
C SER A 526 2.58 -42.89 -18.12
N ASP A 527 1.45 -42.21 -18.07
CA ASP A 527 0.94 -41.37 -19.16
C ASP A 527 1.21 -39.85 -18.99
N ASP A 528 1.83 -39.41 -17.92
CA ASP A 528 2.19 -38.00 -17.70
C ASP A 528 3.71 -37.80 -17.73
N GLU A 529 4.33 -37.71 -18.93
CA GLU A 529 5.71 -37.22 -19.10
C GLU A 529 5.88 -35.76 -18.65
N ASP A 530 4.78 -35.04 -18.36
CA ASP A 530 4.72 -33.66 -17.83
C ASP A 530 3.95 -33.59 -16.49
N GLY A 531 3.90 -34.66 -15.69
CA GLY A 531 3.16 -34.69 -14.42
C GLY A 531 3.63 -33.64 -13.42
N GLU A 532 2.84 -32.57 -13.26
CA GLU A 532 3.02 -31.49 -12.29
C GLU A 532 2.99 -31.98 -10.81
N ASP A 533 2.65 -33.24 -10.51
CA ASP A 533 2.34 -33.69 -9.15
C ASP A 533 3.49 -34.42 -8.40
N GLY A 534 4.66 -34.64 -9.01
CA GLY A 534 5.82 -35.19 -8.30
C GLY A 534 5.63 -36.59 -7.68
N GLU A 535 4.49 -37.27 -7.88
CA GLU A 535 4.20 -38.57 -7.26
C GLU A 535 5.20 -39.66 -7.67
N GLY A 536 5.63 -39.65 -8.94
CA GLY A 536 6.64 -40.58 -9.41
C GLY A 536 7.99 -40.44 -8.73
N GLU A 537 8.40 -39.20 -8.43
CA GLU A 537 9.64 -38.92 -7.69
C GLU A 537 9.54 -39.40 -6.24
N VAL A 538 8.40 -39.19 -5.58
CA VAL A 538 8.14 -39.66 -4.21
C VAL A 538 8.25 -41.19 -4.13
N VAL A 539 7.68 -41.91 -5.08
CA VAL A 539 7.77 -43.37 -5.17
C VAL A 539 9.22 -43.82 -5.37
N ALA A 540 9.96 -43.18 -6.28
CA ALA A 540 11.37 -43.51 -6.52
C ALA A 540 12.25 -43.29 -5.28
N LEU A 541 12.06 -42.19 -4.55
CA LEU A 541 12.77 -41.90 -3.30
C LEU A 541 12.40 -42.90 -2.20
N ALA A 542 11.12 -43.32 -2.13
CA ALA A 542 10.68 -44.35 -1.18
C ALA A 542 11.33 -45.72 -1.47
N GLN A 543 11.39 -46.12 -2.75
CA GLN A 543 12.06 -47.37 -3.17
C GLN A 543 13.55 -47.33 -2.81
N ARG A 544 14.24 -46.23 -3.09
CA ARG A 544 15.64 -46.06 -2.72
C ARG A 544 15.87 -46.11 -1.21
N SER A 545 14.97 -45.51 -0.43
CA SER A 545 15.04 -45.57 1.04
C SER A 545 14.93 -47.02 1.56
N LEU A 546 14.04 -47.83 0.96
CA LEU A 546 13.90 -49.28 1.31
C LEU A 546 15.13 -50.08 0.90
N GLU A 547 15.77 -49.80 -0.23
CA GLU A 547 17.03 -50.44 -0.63
C GLU A 547 18.16 -50.18 0.37
N LEU A 548 18.26 -48.96 0.89
CA LEU A 548 19.26 -48.64 1.92
C LEU A 548 18.95 -49.32 3.25
N LEU A 549 17.71 -49.41 3.66
CA LEU A 549 17.26 -50.15 4.85
C LEU A 549 17.53 -51.65 4.73
N GLY A 550 17.36 -52.24 3.53
CA GLY A 550 17.62 -53.66 3.26
C GLY A 550 19.10 -54.04 3.20
N LYS A 551 19.98 -53.06 2.97
CA LYS A 551 21.45 -53.29 2.91
C LYS A 551 22.13 -53.35 4.29
N GLY A 552 21.45 -53.28 5.41
CA GLY A 552 21.93 -53.36 6.78
C GLY A 552 23.42 -52.97 7.02
N PRO A 553 23.90 -52.66 8.19
CA PRO A 553 25.33 -52.33 8.40
C PRO A 553 26.17 -53.51 7.88
N ARG A 554 26.99 -53.23 6.84
CA ARG A 554 27.95 -54.24 6.31
C ARG A 554 28.68 -54.82 7.47
N GLN A 555 28.40 -56.09 7.82
CA GLN A 555 29.29 -56.88 8.62
C GLN A 555 30.64 -56.96 7.83
N THR A 556 31.62 -56.24 8.29
CA THR A 556 33.02 -56.51 7.94
C THR A 556 33.27 -57.90 8.49
N LEU A 557 33.13 -58.92 7.67
CA LEU A 557 33.77 -60.23 7.90
C LEU A 557 35.25 -59.95 8.04
N VAL A 558 35.74 -59.95 9.26
CA VAL A 558 37.15 -60.17 9.57
C VAL A 558 37.41 -61.62 9.20
N GLU A 559 37.93 -61.89 7.99
CA GLU A 559 38.59 -63.13 7.71
C GLU A 559 39.90 -63.12 8.53
N GLY A 560 40.01 -64.15 9.38
CA GLY A 560 41.16 -64.41 10.23
C GLY A 560 42.36 -64.94 9.49
#